data_ae3df300f5da20592f8814521a3e5c5b
#
_entry.id   ae3df300f5da20592f8814521a3e5c5b
#
_cell.length_a   1.000
_cell.length_b   1.000
_cell.length_c   1.000
_cell.angle_alpha   90.00
_cell.angle_beta   90.00
_cell.angle_gamma   90.00
#
_symmetry.space_group_name_H-M   'P 1'
#
loop_
_entity.id
_entity.type
_entity.pdbx_description
1 polymer ?
#
loop_
_entity_poly.entity_id
_entity_poly.type
_entity_poly.pdbx_seq_one_letter_code
_entity_poly.pdbx_strand_id
1 'polypeptide(L)'
;MHHHLAATPDTVLWGHIDPAAAPVLRIDSGDSVTIQTLSGGARNLPAPGSGCHALPAHRQVIARCRPHLGPHILTGPIFVRGAAPGDRLLVEIEEITLAQDFGWNAVEPGFGILPDLAEDYQSLTIPLDRARRQARLPWGPVVDLAPFFGILAVAPDAAGGCVGSVAPGPFGGNMDNRYCRAGARIAL
;
A
#
# COMPACT_ATOMS: atom_id res chain seq x y z
N MET A 1 -12.27 13.96 -15.08
CA MET A 1 -10.99 13.88 -15.82
C MET A 1 -10.23 12.63 -15.34
N HIS A 2 -9.25 12.08 -16.13
CA HIS A 2 -8.43 10.97 -15.69
C HIS A 2 -7.00 11.44 -15.42
N HIS A 3 -6.45 11.05 -14.27
CA HIS A 3 -5.11 11.43 -13.81
C HIS A 3 -4.24 10.19 -13.61
N HIS A 4 -2.91 10.40 -13.58
CA HIS A 4 -1.94 9.36 -13.24
C HIS A 4 -1.01 9.86 -12.14
N LEU A 5 -0.82 9.03 -11.11
CA LEU A 5 0.08 9.31 -9.99
C LEU A 5 1.09 8.15 -9.84
N ALA A 6 2.32 8.39 -10.24
CA ALA A 6 3.40 7.43 -10.06
C ALA A 6 3.90 7.44 -8.62
N ALA A 7 4.35 6.28 -8.13
CA ALA A 7 5.07 6.17 -6.87
C ALA A 7 6.55 6.52 -7.07
N THR A 8 6.94 7.69 -6.61
CA THR A 8 8.32 8.21 -6.64
C THR A 8 8.75 8.66 -5.26
N PRO A 9 10.02 8.91 -5.01
CA PRO A 9 10.45 9.49 -3.74
C PRO A 9 9.76 10.80 -3.34
N ASP A 10 9.25 11.54 -4.32
CA ASP A 10 8.62 12.85 -4.10
C ASP A 10 7.08 12.76 -4.00
N THR A 11 6.51 11.57 -4.23
CA THR A 11 5.05 11.33 -4.22
C THR A 11 4.62 10.27 -3.22
N VAL A 12 5.51 9.85 -2.34
CA VAL A 12 5.19 8.86 -1.30
C VAL A 12 5.51 9.39 0.10
N LEU A 13 4.69 8.97 1.06
CA LEU A 13 4.99 9.04 2.49
C LEU A 13 5.30 7.62 2.97
N TRP A 14 6.41 7.42 3.65
CA TRP A 14 6.78 6.09 4.13
C TRP A 14 6.51 5.93 5.62
N GLY A 15 5.53 5.09 5.94
CA GLY A 15 5.23 4.68 7.30
C GLY A 15 4.29 5.60 8.08
N HIS A 16 3.77 6.65 7.47
CA HIS A 16 2.94 7.61 8.17
C HIS A 16 1.91 8.29 7.27
N ILE A 17 0.88 8.84 7.89
CA ILE A 17 -0.12 9.71 7.28
C ILE A 17 0.00 11.05 7.99
N ASP A 18 0.34 12.10 7.24
CA ASP A 18 0.58 13.43 7.78
C ASP A 18 -0.46 14.42 7.22
N PRO A 19 -1.33 14.98 8.07
CA PRO A 19 -2.32 15.97 7.65
C PRO A 19 -1.70 17.28 7.15
N ALA A 20 -0.44 17.55 7.50
CA ALA A 20 0.29 18.74 7.03
C ALA A 20 1.05 18.52 5.72
N ALA A 21 1.08 17.27 5.20
CA ALA A 21 1.79 16.98 3.96
C ALA A 21 1.16 17.70 2.77
N ALA A 22 2.00 18.37 1.99
CA ALA A 22 1.52 19.03 0.77
C ALA A 22 1.00 17.99 -0.24
N PRO A 23 -0.17 18.22 -0.86
CA PRO A 23 -0.72 17.30 -1.84
C PRO A 23 0.13 17.28 -3.12
N VAL A 24 0.41 16.06 -3.59
CA VAL A 24 1.18 15.82 -4.83
C VAL A 24 0.31 15.82 -6.08
N LEU A 25 -1.01 15.75 -5.91
CA LEU A 25 -2.00 15.82 -6.98
C LEU A 25 -3.24 16.55 -6.46
N ARG A 26 -3.92 17.31 -7.33
CA ARG A 26 -5.20 17.98 -7.05
C ARG A 26 -6.20 17.56 -8.10
N ILE A 27 -7.37 17.09 -7.66
CA ILE A 27 -8.47 16.60 -8.50
C ILE A 27 -9.80 17.23 -8.11
N ASP A 28 -10.79 17.06 -8.97
CA ASP A 28 -12.17 17.41 -8.69
C ASP A 28 -12.98 16.15 -8.31
N SER A 29 -14.10 16.35 -7.61
CA SER A 29 -15.04 15.25 -7.36
C SER A 29 -15.55 14.68 -8.69
N GLY A 30 -15.56 13.36 -8.82
CA GLY A 30 -15.89 12.64 -10.05
C GLY A 30 -14.71 12.40 -10.99
N ASP A 31 -13.52 12.92 -10.68
CA ASP A 31 -12.31 12.53 -11.40
C ASP A 31 -11.87 11.11 -11.04
N SER A 32 -11.13 10.46 -11.94
CA SER A 32 -10.48 9.17 -11.69
C SER A 32 -8.96 9.29 -11.67
N VAL A 33 -8.30 8.43 -10.91
CA VAL A 33 -6.83 8.43 -10.76
C VAL A 33 -6.29 7.01 -10.86
N THR A 34 -5.37 6.78 -11.79
CA THR A 34 -4.52 5.58 -11.76
C THR A 34 -3.34 5.85 -10.84
N ILE A 35 -3.28 5.13 -9.72
CA ILE A 35 -2.24 5.30 -8.69
C ILE A 35 -1.31 4.10 -8.74
N GLN A 36 -0.01 4.34 -8.90
CA GLN A 36 1.00 3.32 -8.68
C GLN A 36 1.28 3.18 -7.19
N THR A 37 1.24 1.95 -6.68
CA THR A 37 1.52 1.64 -5.28
C THR A 37 2.70 0.69 -5.15
N LEU A 38 3.41 0.73 -4.02
CA LEU A 38 4.56 -0.10 -3.72
C LEU A 38 4.35 -0.77 -2.37
N SER A 39 4.82 -2.02 -2.24
CA SER A 39 4.66 -2.79 -1.01
C SER A 39 5.98 -3.37 -0.51
N GLY A 40 6.26 -3.13 0.77
CA GLY A 40 7.44 -3.63 1.45
C GLY A 40 8.68 -2.75 1.32
N GLY A 41 9.59 -2.92 2.27
CA GLY A 41 10.90 -2.27 2.30
C GLY A 41 12.01 -3.12 1.66
N ALA A 42 13.27 -2.75 1.92
CA ALA A 42 14.44 -3.42 1.37
C ALA A 42 14.51 -4.92 1.72
N ARG A 43 14.04 -5.29 2.93
CA ARG A 43 14.01 -6.68 3.42
C ARG A 43 12.97 -7.57 2.72
N ASN A 44 12.03 -6.95 1.98
CA ASN A 44 10.95 -7.64 1.27
C ASN A 44 11.15 -7.67 -0.25
N LEU A 45 12.30 -7.17 -0.73
CA LEU A 45 12.66 -7.30 -2.14
C LEU A 45 12.84 -8.78 -2.53
N PRO A 46 12.63 -9.13 -3.82
CA PRO A 46 12.78 -10.51 -4.26
C PRO A 46 14.16 -11.06 -3.92
N ALA A 47 14.17 -12.29 -3.41
CA ALA A 47 15.42 -12.98 -3.10
C ALA A 47 16.26 -13.19 -4.37
N PRO A 48 17.60 -13.13 -4.28
CA PRO A 48 18.47 -13.49 -5.39
C PRO A 48 18.15 -14.89 -5.93
N GLY A 49 18.07 -15.02 -7.25
CA GLY A 49 17.75 -16.29 -7.90
C GLY A 49 16.27 -16.67 -7.94
N SER A 50 15.35 -15.87 -7.37
CA SER A 50 13.91 -16.12 -7.42
C SER A 50 13.30 -15.97 -8.82
N GLY A 51 14.00 -15.34 -9.75
CA GLY A 51 13.47 -14.96 -11.08
C GLY A 51 12.50 -13.78 -11.06
N CYS A 52 12.25 -13.18 -9.90
CA CYS A 52 11.35 -12.04 -9.71
C CYS A 52 12.11 -10.71 -9.68
N HIS A 53 11.43 -9.63 -10.05
CA HIS A 53 12.07 -8.33 -10.24
C HIS A 53 11.31 -7.20 -9.54
N ALA A 54 12.01 -6.48 -8.66
CA ALA A 54 11.48 -5.25 -8.09
C ALA A 54 11.44 -4.14 -9.16
N LEU A 55 10.35 -3.38 -9.17
CA LEU A 55 10.19 -2.22 -10.05
C LEU A 55 11.31 -1.18 -9.83
N PRO A 56 11.80 -0.52 -10.89
CA PRO A 56 12.78 0.56 -10.74
C PRO A 56 12.33 1.65 -9.77
N ALA A 57 11.06 2.04 -9.81
CA ALA A 57 10.46 3.01 -8.88
C ALA A 57 10.56 2.54 -7.41
N HIS A 58 10.33 1.25 -7.14
CA HIS A 58 10.46 0.68 -5.80
C HIS A 58 11.89 0.79 -5.27
N ARG A 59 12.88 0.44 -6.09
CA ARG A 59 14.30 0.58 -5.74
C ARG A 59 14.69 2.04 -5.48
N GLN A 60 14.16 2.99 -6.26
CA GLN A 60 14.42 4.43 -6.05
C GLN A 60 13.83 4.93 -4.74
N VAL A 61 12.58 4.53 -4.41
CA VAL A 61 11.95 4.90 -3.14
C VAL A 61 12.75 4.34 -1.95
N ILE A 62 13.15 3.06 -1.99
CA ILE A 62 13.96 2.44 -0.93
C ILE A 62 15.33 3.13 -0.77
N ALA A 63 15.93 3.56 -1.88
CA ALA A 63 17.24 4.23 -1.84
C ALA A 63 17.16 5.64 -1.23
N ARG A 64 16.09 6.39 -1.52
CA ARG A 64 15.97 7.82 -1.19
C ARG A 64 15.09 8.14 0.01
N CYS A 65 14.11 7.28 0.32
CA CYS A 65 13.18 7.45 1.43
C CYS A 65 13.55 6.57 2.62
N ARG A 66 13.01 6.89 3.80
CA ARG A 66 13.16 6.09 5.02
C ARG A 66 11.81 5.95 5.71
N PRO A 67 11.50 4.79 6.30
CA PRO A 67 10.30 4.63 7.12
C PRO A 67 10.37 5.54 8.34
N HIS A 68 9.22 6.13 8.71
CA HIS A 68 9.13 7.00 9.88
C HIS A 68 8.40 6.33 11.04
N LEU A 69 7.09 6.11 10.94
CA LEU A 69 6.25 5.56 12.02
C LEU A 69 5.63 4.19 11.68
N GLY A 70 6.10 3.55 10.60
CA GLY A 70 5.59 2.25 10.17
C GLY A 70 6.22 1.78 8.86
N PRO A 71 5.89 0.58 8.38
CA PRO A 71 6.57 -0.04 7.25
C PRO A 71 5.99 0.31 5.86
N HIS A 72 4.79 0.89 5.79
CA HIS A 72 4.04 0.99 4.54
C HIS A 72 4.43 2.21 3.70
N ILE A 73 4.56 2.02 2.39
CA ILE A 73 4.80 3.10 1.42
C ILE A 73 3.42 3.54 0.90
N LEU A 74 3.06 4.78 1.17
CA LEU A 74 1.77 5.37 0.83
C LEU A 74 1.95 6.39 -0.30
N THR A 75 1.29 6.18 -1.44
CA THR A 75 1.33 7.11 -2.57
C THR A 75 0.26 8.18 -2.39
N GLY A 76 0.67 9.43 -2.40
CA GLY A 76 -0.15 10.60 -2.13
C GLY A 76 0.60 11.66 -1.32
N PRO A 77 -0.11 12.61 -0.69
CA PRO A 77 -1.58 12.75 -0.65
C PRO A 77 -2.20 13.36 -1.91
N ILE A 78 -3.47 13.04 -2.13
CA ILE A 78 -4.28 13.61 -3.20
C ILE A 78 -5.29 14.57 -2.58
N PHE A 79 -5.36 15.80 -3.08
CA PHE A 79 -6.32 16.80 -2.64
C PHE A 79 -7.56 16.81 -3.56
N VAL A 80 -8.73 16.61 -2.98
CA VAL A 80 -10.02 16.75 -3.69
C VAL A 80 -10.54 18.17 -3.50
N ARG A 81 -10.67 18.93 -4.59
CA ARG A 81 -11.15 20.31 -4.51
C ARG A 81 -12.56 20.37 -3.96
N GLY A 82 -12.78 21.30 -3.04
CA GLY A 82 -14.07 21.51 -2.37
C GLY A 82 -14.36 20.56 -1.21
N ALA A 83 -13.57 19.50 -1.01
CA ALA A 83 -13.72 18.63 0.16
C ALA A 83 -13.25 19.35 1.44
N ALA A 84 -14.01 19.18 2.50
CA ALA A 84 -13.76 19.78 3.81
C ALA A 84 -13.89 18.75 4.94
N PRO A 85 -13.28 19.00 6.11
CA PRO A 85 -13.50 18.16 7.28
C PRO A 85 -14.99 17.99 7.61
N GLY A 86 -15.43 16.74 7.81
CA GLY A 86 -16.83 16.38 8.02
C GLY A 86 -17.56 15.91 6.76
N ASP A 87 -16.99 16.12 5.57
CA ASP A 87 -17.49 15.50 4.35
C ASP A 87 -17.21 14.00 4.33
N ARG A 88 -18.00 13.29 3.56
CA ARG A 88 -17.77 11.87 3.28
C ARG A 88 -17.12 11.71 1.90
N LEU A 89 -15.91 11.18 1.86
CA LEU A 89 -15.24 10.82 0.61
C LEU A 89 -15.71 9.44 0.17
N LEU A 90 -16.42 9.37 -0.96
CA LEU A 90 -16.76 8.10 -1.60
C LEU A 90 -15.68 7.73 -2.63
N VAL A 91 -14.97 6.63 -2.38
CA VAL A 91 -13.97 6.08 -3.28
C VAL A 91 -14.53 4.87 -4.01
N GLU A 92 -14.53 4.92 -5.34
CA GLU A 92 -14.87 3.78 -6.19
C GLU A 92 -13.59 3.13 -6.71
N ILE A 93 -13.38 1.86 -6.40
CA ILE A 93 -12.21 1.09 -6.88
C ILE A 93 -12.60 0.45 -8.20
N GLU A 94 -12.18 1.04 -9.31
CA GLU A 94 -12.53 0.57 -10.65
C GLU A 94 -11.74 -0.69 -11.02
N GLU A 95 -10.43 -0.67 -10.82
CA GLU A 95 -9.53 -1.76 -11.19
C GLU A 95 -8.33 -1.85 -10.24
N ILE A 96 -7.79 -3.05 -10.07
CA ILE A 96 -6.50 -3.30 -9.42
C ILE A 96 -5.66 -4.18 -10.32
N THR A 97 -4.60 -3.63 -10.90
CA THR A 97 -3.66 -4.34 -11.75
C THR A 97 -2.35 -4.60 -10.99
N LEU A 98 -1.92 -5.85 -10.95
CA LEU A 98 -0.66 -6.22 -10.31
C LEU A 98 0.53 -5.80 -11.19
N ALA A 99 1.29 -4.83 -10.73
CA ALA A 99 2.45 -4.29 -11.45
C ALA A 99 3.70 -5.20 -11.32
N GLN A 100 3.83 -5.93 -10.22
CA GLN A 100 4.96 -6.79 -9.90
C GLN A 100 4.66 -8.27 -10.22
N ASP A 101 5.71 -9.06 -10.41
CA ASP A 101 5.67 -10.49 -10.65
C ASP A 101 5.86 -11.33 -9.37
N PHE A 102 5.84 -10.67 -8.20
CA PHE A 102 5.97 -11.31 -6.90
C PHE A 102 5.10 -10.64 -5.84
N GLY A 103 4.73 -11.44 -4.84
CA GLY A 103 4.35 -11.01 -3.52
C GLY A 103 5.40 -11.44 -2.49
N TRP A 104 5.21 -11.07 -1.26
CA TRP A 104 6.08 -11.48 -0.16
C TRP A 104 5.26 -11.78 1.09
N ASN A 105 5.83 -12.62 1.94
CA ASN A 105 5.35 -12.87 3.30
C ASN A 105 6.55 -12.81 4.24
N ALA A 106 6.37 -12.29 5.44
CA ALA A 106 7.45 -12.22 6.42
C ALA A 106 6.96 -12.61 7.81
N VAL A 107 7.86 -13.19 8.58
CA VAL A 107 7.73 -13.35 10.02
C VAL A 107 8.84 -12.56 10.71
N GLU A 108 8.52 -11.94 11.83
CA GLU A 108 9.44 -11.13 12.61
C GLU A 108 9.27 -11.43 14.09
N PRO A 109 10.36 -11.65 14.84
CA PRO A 109 10.29 -11.86 16.28
C PRO A 109 9.53 -10.73 16.99
N GLY A 110 8.65 -11.10 17.90
CA GLY A 110 7.84 -10.14 18.66
C GLY A 110 6.62 -9.59 17.91
N PHE A 111 6.36 -10.00 16.66
CA PHE A 111 5.22 -9.52 15.86
C PHE A 111 4.29 -10.66 15.43
N GLY A 112 3.01 -10.29 15.19
CA GLY A 112 1.98 -11.23 14.72
C GLY A 112 1.29 -11.98 15.84
N ILE A 113 0.51 -13.01 15.44
CA ILE A 113 -0.34 -13.79 16.37
C ILE A 113 0.50 -14.73 17.25
N LEU A 114 1.66 -15.15 16.76
CA LEU A 114 2.57 -16.09 17.42
C LEU A 114 3.96 -15.47 17.53
N PRO A 115 4.11 -14.41 18.35
CA PRO A 115 5.31 -13.57 18.40
C PRO A 115 6.57 -14.33 18.82
N ASP A 116 6.41 -15.39 19.63
CA ASP A 116 7.51 -16.16 20.20
C ASP A 116 7.97 -17.32 19.29
N LEU A 117 7.28 -17.58 18.16
CA LEU A 117 7.65 -18.68 17.26
C LEU A 117 8.79 -18.33 16.29
N ALA A 118 9.00 -17.06 16.02
CA ALA A 118 10.07 -16.63 15.14
C ALA A 118 11.33 -16.27 15.97
N GLU A 119 12.42 -16.95 15.72
CA GLU A 119 13.72 -16.63 16.32
C GLU A 119 14.41 -15.49 15.54
N ASP A 120 14.25 -15.49 14.22
CA ASP A 120 14.83 -14.52 13.30
C ASP A 120 13.80 -13.98 12.30
N TYR A 121 14.10 -12.80 11.74
CA TYR A 121 13.34 -12.28 10.61
C TYR A 121 13.52 -13.15 9.38
N GLN A 122 12.42 -13.59 8.81
CA GLN A 122 12.38 -14.31 7.53
C GLN A 122 11.42 -13.65 6.57
N SER A 123 11.85 -13.45 5.33
CA SER A 123 11.00 -12.96 4.23
C SER A 123 11.02 -13.96 3.08
N LEU A 124 9.85 -14.35 2.64
CA LEU A 124 9.66 -15.29 1.53
C LEU A 124 9.18 -14.53 0.30
N THR A 125 9.87 -14.71 -0.82
CA THR A 125 9.41 -14.25 -2.13
C THR A 125 8.40 -15.25 -2.68
N ILE A 126 7.23 -14.78 -3.10
CA ILE A 126 6.15 -15.59 -3.65
C ILE A 126 5.95 -15.17 -5.11
N PRO A 127 6.44 -15.94 -6.10
CA PRO A 127 6.23 -15.63 -7.52
C PRO A 127 4.74 -15.66 -7.87
N LEU A 128 4.31 -14.69 -8.69
CA LEU A 128 2.94 -14.55 -9.14
C LEU A 128 2.81 -14.92 -10.62
N ASP A 129 1.95 -15.90 -10.93
CA ASP A 129 1.48 -16.13 -12.29
C ASP A 129 0.35 -15.14 -12.61
N ARG A 130 0.70 -13.99 -13.16
CA ARG A 130 -0.29 -12.95 -13.49
C ARG A 130 -1.24 -13.37 -14.61
N ALA A 131 -0.80 -14.23 -15.53
CA ALA A 131 -1.63 -14.72 -16.62
C ALA A 131 -2.73 -15.66 -16.11
N ARG A 132 -2.38 -16.58 -15.20
CA ARG A 132 -3.34 -17.47 -14.54
C ARG A 132 -4.03 -16.85 -13.34
N ARG A 133 -3.57 -15.66 -12.90
CA ARG A 133 -4.02 -15.01 -11.66
C ARG A 133 -3.86 -15.91 -10.43
N GLN A 134 -2.72 -16.56 -10.30
CA GLN A 134 -2.43 -17.52 -9.24
C GLN A 134 -1.04 -17.28 -8.64
N ALA A 135 -0.86 -17.75 -7.41
CA ALA A 135 0.43 -17.85 -6.75
C ALA A 135 0.59 -19.25 -6.14
N ARG A 136 1.80 -19.83 -6.29
CA ARG A 136 2.17 -21.04 -5.54
C ARG A 136 2.91 -20.61 -4.28
N LEU A 137 2.33 -20.96 -3.14
CA LEU A 137 2.95 -20.67 -1.85
C LEU A 137 4.15 -21.60 -1.63
N PRO A 138 5.22 -21.15 -0.94
CA PRO A 138 6.44 -21.95 -0.73
C PRO A 138 6.22 -23.31 -0.06
N TRP A 139 5.14 -23.44 0.71
CA TRP A 139 4.74 -24.68 1.39
C TRP A 139 3.73 -25.54 0.61
N GLY A 140 3.50 -25.24 -0.69
CA GLY A 140 2.83 -26.13 -1.65
C GLY A 140 1.51 -25.65 -2.26
N PRO A 141 0.54 -25.11 -1.51
CA PRO A 141 -0.75 -24.72 -2.06
C PRO A 141 -0.65 -23.68 -3.19
N VAL A 142 -1.58 -23.81 -4.15
CA VAL A 142 -1.83 -22.78 -5.16
C VAL A 142 -3.06 -21.99 -4.73
N VAL A 143 -2.95 -20.67 -4.75
CA VAL A 143 -4.03 -19.75 -4.40
C VAL A 143 -4.37 -18.84 -5.56
N ASP A 144 -5.64 -18.52 -5.73
CA ASP A 144 -6.08 -17.52 -6.69
C ASP A 144 -5.78 -16.11 -6.16
N LEU A 145 -5.33 -15.23 -7.06
CA LEU A 145 -5.02 -13.84 -6.70
C LEU A 145 -6.33 -13.03 -6.61
N ALA A 146 -6.52 -12.41 -5.46
CA ALA A 146 -7.64 -11.52 -5.18
C ALA A 146 -7.13 -10.20 -4.61
N PRO A 147 -6.51 -9.34 -5.44
CA PRO A 147 -5.90 -8.10 -4.96
C PRO A 147 -6.93 -7.15 -4.39
N PHE A 148 -6.54 -6.44 -3.32
CA PHE A 148 -7.33 -5.41 -2.67
C PHE A 148 -6.42 -4.33 -2.08
N PHE A 149 -6.98 -3.15 -1.77
CA PHE A 149 -6.25 -2.13 -1.04
C PHE A 149 -6.22 -2.47 0.45
N GLY A 150 -5.05 -2.76 1.01
CA GLY A 150 -4.87 -2.91 2.45
C GLY A 150 -4.99 -1.57 3.16
N ILE A 151 -4.43 -0.51 2.55
CA ILE A 151 -4.45 0.85 3.10
C ILE A 151 -5.21 1.79 2.18
N LEU A 152 -6.19 2.46 2.75
CA LEU A 152 -6.91 3.56 2.12
C LEU A 152 -7.29 4.57 3.22
N ALA A 153 -6.86 5.81 3.10
CA ALA A 153 -7.00 6.79 4.17
C ALA A 153 -7.31 8.19 3.63
N VAL A 154 -8.05 8.97 4.41
CA VAL A 154 -8.08 10.43 4.34
C VAL A 154 -7.06 11.00 5.34
N ALA A 155 -6.77 12.29 5.24
CA ALA A 155 -5.94 12.96 6.23
C ALA A 155 -6.59 12.89 7.61
N PRO A 156 -5.86 12.51 8.68
CA PRO A 156 -6.37 12.56 10.04
C PRO A 156 -6.58 14.02 10.49
N ASP A 157 -7.23 14.18 11.64
CA ASP A 157 -7.36 15.49 12.28
C ASP A 157 -5.97 16.11 12.50
N ALA A 158 -5.81 17.35 12.04
CA ALA A 158 -4.55 18.09 12.17
C ALA A 158 -4.10 18.27 13.63
N ALA A 159 -5.03 18.35 14.58
CA ALA A 159 -4.73 18.43 16.01
C ALA A 159 -4.05 17.16 16.55
N GLY A 160 -4.30 16.00 15.92
CA GLY A 160 -3.64 14.73 16.25
C GLY A 160 -2.24 14.59 15.67
N GLY A 161 -1.85 15.45 14.75
CA GLY A 161 -0.56 15.41 14.07
C GLY A 161 -0.38 14.21 13.14
N CYS A 162 0.87 13.88 12.89
CA CYS A 162 1.26 12.76 12.05
C CYS A 162 0.98 11.41 12.76
N VAL A 163 0.32 10.47 12.05
CA VAL A 163 -0.01 9.14 12.58
C VAL A 163 0.73 8.04 11.85
N GLY A 164 1.05 6.95 12.55
CA GLY A 164 1.72 5.79 11.97
C GLY A 164 0.82 5.01 11.01
N SER A 165 1.43 4.34 10.04
CA SER A 165 0.70 3.59 9.01
C SER A 165 0.22 2.19 9.44
N VAL A 166 0.49 1.76 10.67
CA VAL A 166 0.17 0.39 11.13
C VAL A 166 -1.27 0.27 11.62
N ALA A 167 -1.69 1.14 12.52
CA ALA A 167 -3.04 1.08 13.10
C ALA A 167 -4.04 1.89 12.26
N PRO A 168 -5.20 1.32 11.90
CA PRO A 168 -6.29 2.08 11.31
C PRO A 168 -6.97 2.97 12.36
N GLY A 169 -7.73 3.97 11.89
CA GLY A 169 -8.44 4.91 12.76
C GLY A 169 -9.68 5.48 12.06
N PRO A 170 -10.28 6.55 12.63
CA PRO A 170 -11.43 7.23 12.03
C PRO A 170 -11.16 7.76 10.61
N PHE A 171 -9.90 7.89 10.25
CA PHE A 171 -9.41 8.31 8.93
C PHE A 171 -9.28 7.15 7.93
N GLY A 172 -9.69 5.93 8.26
CA GLY A 172 -9.39 4.71 7.52
C GLY A 172 -8.00 4.19 7.90
N GLY A 173 -7.05 4.13 6.97
CA GLY A 173 -5.69 3.63 7.21
C GLY A 173 -5.52 2.17 6.79
N ASN A 174 -4.69 1.44 7.53
CA ASN A 174 -4.38 0.03 7.26
C ASN A 174 -5.51 -0.90 7.75
N MET A 175 -6.61 -0.88 7.03
CA MET A 175 -7.80 -1.65 7.38
C MET A 175 -7.69 -3.14 7.02
N ASP A 176 -6.81 -3.49 6.08
CA ASP A 176 -6.63 -4.84 5.53
C ASP A 176 -7.95 -5.53 5.16
N ASN A 177 -8.90 -4.72 4.68
CA ASN A 177 -10.23 -5.20 4.35
C ASN A 177 -10.26 -5.79 2.93
N ARG A 178 -10.34 -7.12 2.82
CA ARG A 178 -10.39 -7.84 1.55
C ARG A 178 -11.54 -7.43 0.61
N TYR A 179 -12.51 -6.69 1.10
CA TYR A 179 -13.62 -6.16 0.29
C TYR A 179 -13.26 -4.84 -0.40
N CYS A 180 -12.12 -4.20 -0.07
CA CYS A 180 -11.56 -3.05 -0.77
C CYS A 180 -10.93 -3.46 -2.12
N ARG A 181 -11.70 -4.14 -2.96
CA ARG A 181 -11.30 -4.73 -4.25
C ARG A 181 -11.98 -4.02 -5.41
N ALA A 182 -11.55 -4.35 -6.63
CA ALA A 182 -12.19 -3.83 -7.85
C ALA A 182 -13.71 -4.04 -7.84
N GLY A 183 -14.46 -3.01 -8.17
CA GLY A 183 -15.92 -2.92 -8.10
C GLY A 183 -16.47 -2.49 -6.73
N ALA A 184 -15.62 -2.28 -5.72
CA ALA A 184 -16.07 -1.82 -4.41
C ALA A 184 -16.21 -0.30 -4.36
N ARG A 185 -17.13 0.15 -3.48
CA ARG A 185 -17.31 1.55 -3.06
C ARG A 185 -17.04 1.63 -1.56
N ILE A 186 -16.19 2.57 -1.18
CA ILE A 186 -15.77 2.76 0.20
C ILE A 186 -16.02 4.21 0.57
N ALA A 187 -16.65 4.43 1.71
CA ALA A 187 -16.86 5.76 2.28
C ALA A 187 -15.88 5.97 3.45
N LEU A 188 -15.12 7.03 3.39
CA LEU A 188 -14.18 7.50 4.40
C LEU A 188 -14.64 8.83 4.97
#